data_eb5d00e17283e1f3367d96962e6bb06e
#
_entry.id   eb5d00e17283e1f3367d96962e6bb06e
#
_cell.length_a   1.000
_cell.length_b   1.000
_cell.length_c   1.000
_cell.angle_alpha   90.00
_cell.angle_beta   90.00
_cell.angle_gamma   90.00
#
_symmetry.space_group_name_H-M   'P 1'
#
loop_
_entity.id
_entity.type
_entity.pdbx_description
1 polymer ?
#
loop_
_entity_poly.entity_id
_entity_poly.type
_entity_poly.pdbx_seq_one_letter_code
_entity_poly.pdbx_strand_id
1 'polypeptide(L)'
;SLTYLLKKYPDFEILALPNKSDDGKDSWQKSFKKFAQKNKVPITNLKSLYNKENLYFFSLEFEEILNTKLFKSKNLFNFHFSLLPKYRGCHTNFYQILNGEKKSGVTLHKIDKGIDTGMIIDSLSFKIRINTTAYQNYLKLLNTSVILFKKFFHKILSNNYSIKKQSLKRGSYFNKKSVNYKNLIHFNKIKHNLNTHNMIRSLIFPPFQLPIYNGKKIKKSLFKNKKIRLLYL
;
A
#
# COMPACT_ATOMS: atom_id res chain seq x y z
N SER A 1 -8.99 7.06 -7.11
CA SER A 1 -9.39 8.12 -6.16
C SER A 1 -9.58 9.45 -6.86
N LEU A 2 -8.57 10.00 -7.57
CA LEU A 2 -8.68 11.29 -8.25
C LEU A 2 -9.84 11.37 -9.25
N THR A 3 -10.02 10.37 -10.13
CA THR A 3 -11.17 10.29 -11.04
C THR A 3 -12.52 10.41 -10.34
N TYR A 4 -12.64 9.81 -9.16
CA TYR A 4 -13.85 9.91 -8.35
C TYR A 4 -14.08 11.34 -7.84
N LEU A 5 -13.01 12.01 -7.37
CA LEU A 5 -13.09 13.40 -6.90
C LEU A 5 -13.52 14.33 -8.03
N LEU A 6 -12.84 14.29 -9.15
CA LEU A 6 -13.14 15.15 -10.32
C LEU A 6 -14.59 14.99 -10.81
N LYS A 7 -15.15 13.77 -10.70
CA LYS A 7 -16.53 13.51 -11.13
C LYS A 7 -17.58 13.94 -10.10
N LYS A 8 -17.30 13.75 -8.81
CA LYS A 8 -18.29 13.91 -7.73
C LYS A 8 -18.20 15.25 -7.00
N TYR A 9 -17.05 15.92 -7.09
CA TYR A 9 -16.75 17.17 -6.38
C TYR A 9 -16.04 18.15 -7.31
N PRO A 10 -16.68 18.55 -8.43
CA PRO A 10 -16.08 19.42 -9.45
C PRO A 10 -15.72 20.79 -8.91
N ASP A 11 -16.47 21.28 -7.90
CA ASP A 11 -16.29 22.61 -7.32
C ASP A 11 -15.20 22.68 -6.25
N PHE A 12 -14.54 21.55 -5.95
CA PHE A 12 -13.47 21.53 -4.95
C PHE A 12 -12.13 21.93 -5.58
N GLU A 13 -11.35 22.74 -4.85
CA GLU A 13 -9.93 22.92 -5.16
C GLU A 13 -9.20 21.58 -4.91
N ILE A 14 -8.85 20.90 -5.98
CA ILE A 14 -8.11 19.62 -5.91
C ILE A 14 -6.68 19.86 -6.34
N LEU A 15 -5.73 19.51 -5.46
CA LEU A 15 -4.29 19.58 -5.72
C LEU A 15 -3.70 18.18 -5.77
N ALA A 16 -2.83 17.93 -6.73
CA ALA A 16 -2.09 16.67 -6.85
C ALA A 16 -0.67 16.84 -6.33
N LEU A 17 -0.28 15.96 -5.41
CA LEU A 17 1.08 15.85 -4.89
C LEU A 17 1.66 14.49 -5.30
N PRO A 18 2.30 14.37 -6.49
CA PRO A 18 2.95 13.14 -6.91
C PRO A 18 4.16 12.82 -6.05
N ASN A 19 4.52 11.53 -5.97
CA ASN A 19 5.79 11.10 -5.40
C ASN A 19 6.98 11.69 -6.19
N LYS A 20 8.10 11.92 -5.54
CA LYS A 20 9.34 12.38 -6.21
C LYS A 20 9.83 11.38 -7.25
N SER A 21 9.57 10.11 -7.03
CA SER A 21 9.89 9.02 -7.97
C SER A 21 8.97 8.96 -9.21
N ASP A 22 7.86 9.71 -9.24
CA ASP A 22 6.94 9.78 -10.38
C ASP A 22 7.45 10.81 -11.40
N ASP A 23 8.17 10.35 -12.42
CA ASP A 23 8.75 11.16 -13.50
C ASP A 23 7.73 11.63 -14.55
N GLY A 24 6.45 11.25 -14.41
CA GLY A 24 5.39 11.58 -15.37
C GLY A 24 5.23 10.57 -16.50
N LYS A 25 5.90 9.42 -16.45
CA LYS A 25 5.79 8.35 -17.44
C LYS A 25 5.04 7.15 -16.87
N ASP A 26 4.16 6.57 -17.69
CA ASP A 26 3.54 5.29 -17.36
C ASP A 26 4.59 4.18 -17.42
N SER A 27 4.68 3.39 -16.36
CA SER A 27 5.53 2.20 -16.29
C SER A 27 4.67 0.99 -15.87
N TRP A 28 5.13 0.19 -14.94
CA TRP A 28 4.34 -0.88 -14.33
C TRP A 28 3.16 -0.33 -13.48
N GLN A 29 3.27 0.89 -13.01
CA GLN A 29 2.19 1.69 -12.47
C GLN A 29 1.87 2.85 -13.42
N LYS A 30 0.61 3.27 -13.42
CA LYS A 30 0.21 4.51 -14.07
C LYS A 30 0.77 5.70 -13.30
N SER A 31 1.40 6.64 -14.02
CA SER A 31 1.89 7.88 -13.43
C SER A 31 0.73 8.73 -12.92
N PHE A 32 0.75 9.03 -11.62
CA PHE A 32 -0.21 9.96 -11.01
C PHE A 32 0.00 11.39 -11.51
N LYS A 33 1.27 11.80 -11.68
CA LYS A 33 1.66 13.11 -12.24
C LYS A 33 1.08 13.30 -13.64
N LYS A 34 1.31 12.33 -14.54
CA LYS A 34 0.75 12.34 -15.90
C LYS A 34 -0.77 12.40 -15.90
N PHE A 35 -1.40 11.61 -15.03
CA PHE A 35 -2.85 11.58 -14.90
C PHE A 35 -3.41 12.93 -14.40
N ALA A 36 -2.78 13.56 -13.41
CA ALA A 36 -3.16 14.87 -12.91
C ALA A 36 -3.03 15.94 -14.00
N GLN A 37 -1.92 15.99 -14.72
CA GLN A 37 -1.68 16.90 -15.83
C GLN A 37 -2.72 16.75 -16.94
N LYS A 38 -3.00 15.49 -17.37
CA LYS A 38 -4.03 15.21 -18.38
C LYS A 38 -5.41 15.73 -17.98
N ASN A 39 -5.74 15.71 -16.70
CA ASN A 39 -7.03 16.18 -16.18
C ASN A 39 -6.97 17.64 -15.66
N LYS A 40 -5.92 18.39 -15.99
CA LYS A 40 -5.73 19.80 -15.61
C LYS A 40 -5.78 20.04 -14.10
N VAL A 41 -5.38 19.05 -13.28
CA VAL A 41 -5.28 19.17 -11.84
C VAL A 41 -3.92 19.77 -11.49
N PRO A 42 -3.87 20.91 -10.75
CA PRO A 42 -2.62 21.57 -10.38
C PRO A 42 -1.69 20.64 -9.58
N ILE A 43 -0.42 20.59 -9.98
CA ILE A 43 0.62 19.91 -9.23
C ILE A 43 1.13 20.83 -8.13
N THR A 44 1.29 20.30 -6.94
CA THR A 44 1.76 21.05 -5.77
C THR A 44 2.96 20.39 -5.10
N ASN A 45 3.47 20.99 -4.05
CA ASN A 45 4.54 20.48 -3.20
C ASN A 45 4.15 20.60 -1.71
N LEU A 46 4.87 19.90 -0.82
CA LEU A 46 4.55 19.89 0.61
C LEU A 46 4.60 21.28 1.24
N LYS A 47 5.58 22.12 0.86
CA LYS A 47 5.76 23.45 1.47
C LYS A 47 4.54 24.36 1.26
N SER A 48 3.95 24.33 0.07
CA SER A 48 2.76 25.12 -0.24
C SER A 48 1.48 24.62 0.45
N LEU A 49 1.50 23.40 1.01
CA LEU A 49 0.38 22.84 1.75
C LEU A 49 0.41 23.16 3.25
N TYR A 50 1.58 23.49 3.81
CA TYR A 50 1.75 23.66 5.27
C TYR A 50 0.83 24.73 5.87
N ASN A 51 0.64 25.85 5.17
CA ASN A 51 -0.14 26.99 5.64
C ASN A 51 -1.64 26.94 5.29
N LYS A 52 -2.09 25.91 4.57
CA LYS A 52 -3.51 25.75 4.22
C LYS A 52 -4.30 25.24 5.43
N GLU A 53 -5.19 26.06 5.99
CA GLU A 53 -6.00 25.71 7.17
C GLU A 53 -7.10 24.69 6.84
N ASN A 54 -7.79 24.88 5.72
CA ASN A 54 -8.89 24.02 5.26
C ASN A 54 -8.39 22.85 4.39
N LEU A 55 -7.15 22.40 4.59
CA LEU A 55 -6.58 21.28 3.86
C LEU A 55 -7.12 19.93 4.36
N TYR A 56 -7.55 19.08 3.44
CA TYR A 56 -7.74 17.66 3.64
C TYR A 56 -6.67 16.92 2.84
N PHE A 57 -5.71 16.32 3.51
CA PHE A 57 -4.61 15.58 2.89
C PHE A 57 -4.89 14.07 2.95
N PHE A 58 -4.86 13.43 1.78
CA PHE A 58 -5.04 11.97 1.65
C PHE A 58 -3.79 11.34 1.04
N SER A 59 -3.05 10.60 1.84
CA SER A 59 -1.93 9.76 1.41
C SER A 59 -2.43 8.42 0.88
N LEU A 60 -2.10 8.13 -0.38
CA LEU A 60 -2.35 6.85 -1.06
C LEU A 60 -1.02 6.42 -1.70
N GLU A 61 -0.23 5.65 -0.96
CA GLU A 61 1.15 5.24 -1.32
C GLU A 61 2.12 6.43 -1.50
N PHE A 62 1.96 7.47 -0.71
CA PHE A 62 2.90 8.60 -0.69
C PHE A 62 4.19 8.18 0.02
N GLU A 63 5.35 8.44 -0.61
CA GLU A 63 6.64 7.89 -0.18
C GLU A 63 7.35 8.71 0.91
N GLU A 64 6.95 9.97 1.12
CA GLU A 64 7.58 10.84 2.11
C GLU A 64 6.88 10.75 3.48
N ILE A 65 7.68 10.72 4.54
CA ILE A 65 7.17 10.82 5.92
C ILE A 65 6.82 12.28 6.18
N LEU A 66 5.57 12.54 6.56
CA LEU A 66 5.10 13.88 6.84
C LEU A 66 5.51 14.35 8.24
N ASN A 67 6.10 15.53 8.34
CA ASN A 67 6.21 16.23 9.60
C ASN A 67 4.90 16.97 9.89
N THR A 68 4.03 16.33 10.67
CA THR A 68 2.69 16.85 10.97
C THR A 68 2.68 18.19 11.72
N LYS A 69 3.80 18.56 12.36
CA LYS A 69 3.93 19.86 13.06
C LYS A 69 3.98 21.06 12.11
N LEU A 70 4.38 20.83 10.85
CA LEU A 70 4.46 21.88 9.84
C LEU A 70 3.09 22.25 9.25
N PHE A 71 2.10 21.39 9.38
CA PHE A 71 0.77 21.61 8.83
C PHE A 71 -0.13 22.35 9.81
N LYS A 72 -0.76 23.44 9.35
CA LYS A 72 -1.83 24.11 10.10
C LYS A 72 -3.05 23.19 10.23
N SER A 73 -3.44 22.54 9.14
CA SER A 73 -4.55 21.56 9.17
C SER A 73 -4.19 20.28 9.93
N LYS A 74 -5.16 19.72 10.66
CA LYS A 74 -5.08 18.41 11.31
C LYS A 74 -5.81 17.31 10.52
N ASN A 75 -6.33 17.64 9.33
CA ASN A 75 -7.05 16.70 8.47
C ASN A 75 -6.08 15.96 7.53
N LEU A 76 -5.15 15.21 8.14
CA LEU A 76 -4.13 14.42 7.44
C LEU A 76 -4.47 12.93 7.60
N PHE A 77 -4.66 12.23 6.49
CA PHE A 77 -5.14 10.85 6.45
C PHE A 77 -4.23 9.97 5.59
N ASN A 78 -4.08 8.71 5.98
CA ASN A 78 -3.35 7.70 5.22
C ASN A 78 -4.18 6.44 5.00
N PHE A 79 -4.06 5.85 3.80
CA PHE A 79 -4.60 4.54 3.46
C PHE A 79 -3.45 3.54 3.47
N HIS A 80 -3.21 2.92 4.61
CA HIS A 80 -2.11 1.99 4.80
C HIS A 80 -2.50 0.56 4.38
N PHE A 81 -1.59 -0.12 3.67
CA PHE A 81 -1.81 -1.43 3.07
C PHE A 81 -1.63 -2.58 4.05
N SER A 82 -2.26 -2.47 5.22
CA SER A 82 -2.37 -3.55 6.19
C SER A 82 -3.59 -3.37 7.09
N LEU A 83 -3.89 -4.39 7.89
CA LEU A 83 -4.81 -4.31 9.01
C LEU A 83 -4.03 -3.87 10.26
N LEU A 84 -3.92 -2.55 10.46
CA LEU A 84 -3.22 -1.98 11.62
C LEU A 84 -3.79 -2.50 12.94
N PRO A 85 -2.94 -2.69 13.97
CA PRO A 85 -1.56 -2.22 14.10
C PRO A 85 -0.47 -3.15 13.54
N LYS A 86 -0.85 -4.27 12.88
CA LYS A 86 0.13 -5.17 12.24
C LYS A 86 0.66 -4.55 10.94
N TYR A 87 1.92 -4.86 10.62
CA TYR A 87 2.56 -4.49 9.35
C TYR A 87 2.61 -2.99 9.10
N ARG A 88 2.98 -2.17 10.10
CA ARG A 88 3.30 -0.76 9.91
C ARG A 88 4.59 -0.61 9.09
N GLY A 89 4.71 0.49 8.34
CA GLY A 89 5.88 0.81 7.54
C GLY A 89 5.83 0.21 6.14
N CYS A 90 6.93 -0.40 5.69
CA CYS A 90 7.14 -0.79 4.30
C CYS A 90 6.94 -2.29 4.04
N HIS A 91 6.91 -2.67 2.74
CA HIS A 91 6.87 -4.06 2.25
C HIS A 91 5.69 -4.90 2.77
N THR A 92 4.58 -4.28 3.08
CA THR A 92 3.43 -4.93 3.73
C THR A 92 2.87 -6.10 2.91
N ASN A 93 2.76 -5.94 1.59
CA ASN A 93 2.32 -6.98 0.65
C ASN A 93 3.26 -8.19 0.62
N PHE A 94 4.58 -7.99 0.82
CA PHE A 94 5.57 -9.06 0.92
C PHE A 94 5.43 -9.82 2.25
N TYR A 95 5.48 -9.11 3.38
CA TYR A 95 5.46 -9.73 4.72
C TYR A 95 4.16 -10.46 5.02
N GLN A 96 3.01 -9.94 4.60
CA GLN A 96 1.73 -10.64 4.78
C GLN A 96 1.70 -11.99 4.07
N ILE A 97 2.27 -12.08 2.86
CA ILE A 97 2.37 -13.33 2.12
C ILE A 97 3.43 -14.24 2.70
N LEU A 98 4.60 -13.73 3.07
CA LEU A 98 5.68 -14.48 3.70
C LEU A 98 5.23 -15.15 4.99
N ASN A 99 4.51 -14.41 5.84
CA ASN A 99 4.00 -14.90 7.12
C ASN A 99 2.75 -15.78 6.98
N GLY A 100 2.28 -16.05 5.75
CA GLY A 100 1.14 -16.92 5.50
C GLY A 100 -0.19 -16.37 6.03
N GLU A 101 -0.35 -15.05 6.11
CA GLU A 101 -1.60 -14.44 6.55
C GLU A 101 -2.78 -14.92 5.70
N LYS A 102 -3.89 -15.22 6.35
CA LYS A 102 -5.14 -15.64 5.68
C LYS A 102 -6.03 -14.47 5.27
N LYS A 103 -5.75 -13.28 5.84
CA LYS A 103 -6.45 -12.02 5.56
C LYS A 103 -5.45 -10.90 5.36
N SER A 104 -5.77 -10.01 4.44
CA SER A 104 -5.12 -8.72 4.25
C SER A 104 -6.18 -7.62 4.21
N GLY A 105 -5.78 -6.37 4.08
CA GLY A 105 -6.70 -5.25 3.97
C GLY A 105 -6.00 -3.92 3.99
N VAL A 106 -6.81 -2.87 3.94
CA VAL A 106 -6.36 -1.48 4.02
C VAL A 106 -6.97 -0.84 5.24
N THR A 107 -6.16 -0.07 5.96
CA THR A 107 -6.61 0.74 7.09
C THR A 107 -6.54 2.21 6.74
N LEU A 108 -7.65 2.92 6.92
CA LEU A 108 -7.71 4.38 6.92
C LEU A 108 -7.46 4.89 8.34
N HIS A 109 -6.44 5.72 8.50
CA HIS A 109 -6.07 6.28 9.79
C HIS A 109 -5.63 7.75 9.68
N LYS A 110 -5.65 8.47 10.79
CA LYS A 110 -5.04 9.80 10.91
C LYS A 110 -3.53 9.68 10.81
N ILE A 111 -2.88 10.65 10.18
CA ILE A 111 -1.42 10.75 10.22
C ILE A 111 -1.03 11.50 11.50
N ASP A 112 -0.14 10.91 12.28
CA ASP A 112 0.46 11.49 13.48
C ASP A 112 2.00 11.58 13.34
N LYS A 113 2.71 11.79 14.44
CA LYS A 113 4.18 11.90 14.46
C LYS A 113 4.92 10.57 14.20
N GLY A 114 4.24 9.43 14.31
CA GLY A 114 4.81 8.11 14.14
C GLY A 114 4.53 7.53 12.76
N ILE A 115 5.19 6.41 12.43
CA ILE A 115 4.92 5.71 11.18
C ILE A 115 3.73 4.77 11.37
N ASP A 116 2.61 5.09 10.73
CA ASP A 116 1.35 4.34 10.77
C ASP A 116 0.82 4.07 12.19
N THR A 117 1.04 5.03 13.12
CA THR A 117 0.64 4.91 14.53
C THR A 117 -0.65 5.67 14.85
N GLY A 118 -1.14 6.51 13.96
CA GLY A 118 -2.30 7.37 14.17
C GLY A 118 -3.60 6.60 14.40
N MET A 119 -4.60 7.30 14.91
CA MET A 119 -5.91 6.73 15.23
C MET A 119 -6.59 6.16 13.99
N ILE A 120 -7.09 4.92 14.09
CA ILE A 120 -7.81 4.23 13.03
C ILE A 120 -9.22 4.82 12.89
N ILE A 121 -9.64 5.07 11.65
CA ILE A 121 -11.00 5.46 11.30
C ILE A 121 -11.79 4.22 10.90
N ASP A 122 -11.28 3.44 9.94
CA ASP A 122 -11.89 2.17 9.51
C ASP A 122 -10.86 1.29 8.81
N SER A 123 -11.22 0.04 8.58
CA SER A 123 -10.43 -0.89 7.78
C SER A 123 -11.33 -1.78 6.94
N LEU A 124 -10.85 -2.13 5.74
CA LEU A 124 -11.54 -3.05 4.86
C LEU A 124 -10.64 -4.24 4.56
N SER A 125 -11.08 -5.44 4.95
CA SER A 125 -10.31 -6.68 4.82
C SER A 125 -10.79 -7.55 3.66
N PHE A 126 -9.88 -8.41 3.17
CA PHE A 126 -10.18 -9.46 2.20
C PHE A 126 -9.35 -10.73 2.48
N LYS A 127 -9.82 -11.88 1.96
CA LYS A 127 -9.13 -13.18 2.11
C LYS A 127 -7.92 -13.28 1.18
N ILE A 128 -6.80 -13.78 1.71
CA ILE A 128 -5.62 -14.24 0.96
C ILE A 128 -5.76 -15.75 0.74
N ARG A 129 -5.72 -16.18 -0.52
CA ARG A 129 -5.72 -17.60 -0.87
C ARG A 129 -4.30 -18.17 -0.76
N ILE A 130 -4.19 -19.51 -0.59
CA ILE A 130 -2.92 -20.20 -0.41
C ILE A 130 -1.89 -19.88 -1.50
N ASN A 131 -2.32 -19.71 -2.74
CA ASN A 131 -1.45 -19.45 -3.90
C ASN A 131 -1.41 -17.96 -4.32
N THR A 132 -1.97 -17.04 -3.52
CA THR A 132 -1.91 -15.60 -3.81
C THR A 132 -0.48 -15.10 -3.71
N THR A 133 0.03 -14.46 -4.76
CA THR A 133 1.36 -13.84 -4.78
C THR A 133 1.37 -12.46 -4.15
N ALA A 134 2.56 -11.91 -3.83
CA ALA A 134 2.67 -10.54 -3.34
C ALA A 134 2.11 -9.51 -4.34
N TYR A 135 2.33 -9.71 -5.64
CA TYR A 135 1.77 -8.84 -6.68
C TYR A 135 0.24 -8.88 -6.71
N GLN A 136 -0.36 -10.07 -6.64
CA GLN A 136 -1.81 -10.21 -6.60
C GLN A 136 -2.42 -9.60 -5.32
N ASN A 137 -1.72 -9.74 -4.18
CA ASN A 137 -2.11 -9.08 -2.94
C ASN A 137 -2.05 -7.56 -3.08
N TYR A 138 -0.99 -7.02 -3.67
CA TYR A 138 -0.82 -5.60 -3.94
C TYR A 138 -1.97 -5.03 -4.80
N LEU A 139 -2.33 -5.70 -5.90
CA LEU A 139 -3.45 -5.26 -6.74
C LEU A 139 -4.79 -5.22 -5.99
N LYS A 140 -5.02 -6.19 -5.09
CA LYS A 140 -6.21 -6.17 -4.21
C LYS A 140 -6.16 -5.02 -3.21
N LEU A 141 -4.99 -4.73 -2.63
CA LEU A 141 -4.81 -3.60 -1.72
C LEU A 141 -5.13 -2.26 -2.41
N LEU A 142 -4.64 -2.06 -3.63
CA LEU A 142 -4.97 -0.88 -4.45
C LEU A 142 -6.48 -0.73 -4.65
N ASN A 143 -7.17 -1.79 -5.08
CA ASN A 143 -8.61 -1.74 -5.28
C ASN A 143 -9.37 -1.48 -3.97
N THR A 144 -8.95 -2.13 -2.88
CA THR A 144 -9.54 -1.96 -1.55
C THR A 144 -9.35 -0.54 -1.03
N SER A 145 -8.19 0.08 -1.28
CA SER A 145 -7.95 1.48 -0.89
C SER A 145 -8.88 2.45 -1.59
N VAL A 146 -9.17 2.23 -2.88
CA VAL A 146 -10.13 3.05 -3.63
C VAL A 146 -11.56 2.88 -3.10
N ILE A 147 -11.97 1.67 -2.75
CA ILE A 147 -13.28 1.41 -2.17
C ILE A 147 -13.41 2.12 -0.82
N LEU A 148 -12.40 1.98 0.04
CA LEU A 148 -12.37 2.60 1.36
C LEU A 148 -12.35 4.14 1.24
N PHE A 149 -11.57 4.68 0.30
CA PHE A 149 -11.55 6.11 0.00
C PHE A 149 -12.95 6.63 -0.37
N LYS A 150 -13.63 6.01 -1.32
CA LYS A 150 -14.98 6.40 -1.74
C LYS A 150 -15.99 6.33 -0.60
N LYS A 151 -15.90 5.29 0.25
CA LYS A 151 -16.77 5.09 1.41
C LYS A 151 -16.64 6.21 2.45
N PHE A 152 -15.40 6.68 2.67
CA PHE A 152 -15.12 7.59 3.79
C PHE A 152 -14.92 9.05 3.39
N PHE A 153 -14.68 9.37 2.12
CA PHE A 153 -14.37 10.73 1.70
C PHE A 153 -15.43 11.74 2.17
N HIS A 154 -16.72 11.49 1.84
CA HIS A 154 -17.81 12.37 2.29
C HIS A 154 -17.94 12.43 3.82
N LYS A 155 -17.80 11.30 4.51
CA LYS A 155 -17.86 11.23 5.97
C LYS A 155 -16.76 12.05 6.63
N ILE A 156 -15.58 12.08 6.04
CA ILE A 156 -14.45 12.88 6.53
C ILE A 156 -14.73 14.36 6.35
N LEU A 157 -15.26 14.78 5.21
CA LEU A 157 -15.61 16.18 4.95
C LEU A 157 -16.71 16.69 5.91
N SER A 158 -17.70 15.86 6.21
CA SER A 158 -18.79 16.18 7.15
C SER A 158 -18.41 15.91 8.62
N ASN A 159 -17.18 15.55 8.92
CA ASN A 159 -16.69 15.14 10.23
C ASN A 159 -17.54 14.02 10.90
N ASN A 160 -18.20 13.20 10.08
CA ASN A 160 -19.08 12.10 10.53
C ASN A 160 -18.32 10.76 10.48
N TYR A 161 -17.32 10.59 11.36
CA TYR A 161 -16.57 9.34 11.52
C TYR A 161 -16.09 9.21 12.98
N SER A 162 -15.91 7.97 13.42
CA SER A 162 -15.28 7.66 14.71
C SER A 162 -13.81 7.35 14.53
N ILE A 163 -13.06 7.47 15.62
CA ILE A 163 -11.63 7.14 15.66
C ILE A 163 -11.35 6.17 16.79
N LYS A 164 -10.41 5.25 16.57
CA LYS A 164 -9.97 4.26 17.55
C LYS A 164 -8.46 4.27 17.72
N LYS A 165 -8.00 4.32 18.97
CA LYS A 165 -6.57 4.22 19.28
C LYS A 165 -6.03 2.82 18.95
N GLN A 166 -4.79 2.77 18.41
CA GLN A 166 -4.12 1.52 18.11
C GLN A 166 -3.46 0.92 19.36
N SER A 167 -3.53 -0.41 19.49
CA SER A 167 -2.72 -1.15 20.48
C SER A 167 -1.38 -1.52 19.86
N LEU A 168 -0.42 -0.60 19.91
CA LEU A 168 0.89 -0.76 19.24
C LEU A 168 1.69 -1.96 19.74
N LYS A 169 1.48 -2.41 20.99
CA LYS A 169 2.09 -3.63 21.55
C LYS A 169 1.71 -4.90 20.79
N ARG A 170 0.53 -4.91 20.13
CA ARG A 170 0.05 -6.05 19.31
C ARG A 170 0.40 -5.89 17.84
N GLY A 171 1.19 -4.88 17.49
CA GLY A 171 1.57 -4.54 16.13
C GLY A 171 2.93 -5.06 15.72
N SER A 172 3.25 -4.91 14.44
CA SER A 172 4.58 -5.11 13.89
C SER A 172 4.99 -3.91 13.03
N TYR A 173 6.28 -3.71 12.86
CA TYR A 173 6.82 -2.61 12.07
C TYR A 173 7.99 -3.11 11.22
N PHE A 174 8.01 -2.70 9.96
CA PHE A 174 9.06 -3.02 8.99
C PHE A 174 9.53 -1.75 8.30
N ASN A 175 10.83 -1.47 8.39
CA ASN A 175 11.41 -0.31 7.72
C ASN A 175 11.76 -0.62 6.25
N LYS A 176 12.10 0.41 5.48
CA LYS A 176 12.44 0.29 4.05
C LYS A 176 13.64 -0.63 3.79
N LYS A 177 14.59 -0.73 4.74
CA LYS A 177 15.81 -1.55 4.60
C LYS A 177 15.63 -3.00 5.09
N SER A 178 14.45 -3.36 5.63
CA SER A 178 14.20 -4.68 6.22
C SER A 178 14.17 -5.83 5.21
N VAL A 179 14.14 -5.54 3.91
CA VAL A 179 14.18 -6.55 2.82
C VAL A 179 15.21 -6.17 1.78
N ASN A 180 16.12 -7.10 1.49
CA ASN A 180 16.98 -7.05 0.30
C ASN A 180 16.50 -8.12 -0.68
N TYR A 181 15.66 -7.74 -1.61
CA TYR A 181 15.10 -8.67 -2.61
C TYR A 181 16.16 -9.37 -3.45
N LYS A 182 17.27 -8.69 -3.82
CA LYS A 182 18.35 -9.28 -4.64
C LYS A 182 18.94 -10.53 -3.98
N ASN A 183 19.08 -10.53 -2.67
CA ASN A 183 19.63 -11.66 -1.92
C ASN A 183 18.61 -12.79 -1.72
N LEU A 184 17.31 -12.51 -1.82
CA LEU A 184 16.25 -13.46 -1.51
C LEU A 184 15.70 -14.20 -2.73
N ILE A 185 15.91 -13.70 -3.94
CA ILE A 185 15.27 -14.26 -5.14
C ILE A 185 15.91 -15.56 -5.63
N HIS A 186 17.12 -15.90 -5.22
CA HIS A 186 17.84 -17.10 -5.67
C HIS A 186 17.60 -18.29 -4.74
N PHE A 187 17.09 -19.38 -5.28
CA PHE A 187 16.85 -20.62 -4.56
C PHE A 187 17.79 -21.72 -5.07
N ASN A 188 18.60 -22.28 -4.15
CA ASN A 188 19.47 -23.42 -4.45
C ASN A 188 18.74 -24.74 -4.24
N LYS A 189 17.72 -24.78 -3.36
CA LYS A 189 16.92 -25.94 -3.04
C LYS A 189 15.48 -25.57 -2.73
N ILE A 190 14.53 -26.36 -3.20
CA ILE A 190 13.11 -26.20 -2.89
C ILE A 190 12.69 -27.30 -1.92
N LYS A 191 12.42 -26.90 -0.67
CA LYS A 191 11.78 -27.80 0.32
C LYS A 191 10.27 -27.76 0.11
N HIS A 192 9.64 -28.94 0.02
CA HIS A 192 8.19 -29.03 -0.19
C HIS A 192 7.42 -28.80 1.13
N ASN A 193 7.40 -27.56 1.59
CA ASN A 193 6.63 -27.14 2.77
C ASN A 193 6.00 -25.76 2.57
N LEU A 194 5.10 -25.38 3.49
CA LEU A 194 4.34 -24.15 3.39
C LEU A 194 5.24 -22.90 3.52
N ASN A 195 6.28 -22.93 4.35
CA ASN A 195 7.18 -21.81 4.54
C ASN A 195 7.94 -21.47 3.25
N THR A 196 8.50 -22.50 2.57
CA THR A 196 9.16 -22.32 1.27
C THR A 196 8.19 -21.81 0.22
N HIS A 197 6.95 -22.36 0.19
CA HIS A 197 5.91 -21.85 -0.70
C HIS A 197 5.59 -20.37 -0.43
N ASN A 198 5.42 -19.98 0.83
CA ASN A 198 5.17 -18.60 1.23
C ASN A 198 6.33 -17.67 0.83
N MET A 199 7.59 -18.10 1.04
CA MET A 199 8.77 -17.36 0.60
C MET A 199 8.74 -17.14 -0.92
N ILE A 200 8.56 -18.20 -1.71
CA ILE A 200 8.54 -18.09 -3.18
C ILE A 200 7.44 -17.13 -3.64
N ARG A 201 6.20 -17.32 -3.18
CA ARG A 201 5.06 -16.49 -3.62
C ARG A 201 5.12 -15.05 -3.11
N SER A 202 5.83 -14.77 -2.00
CA SER A 202 6.05 -13.41 -1.50
C SER A 202 7.04 -12.63 -2.37
N LEU A 203 7.93 -13.32 -3.09
CA LEU A 203 8.90 -12.74 -4.01
C LEU A 203 8.36 -12.61 -5.44
N ILE A 204 7.21 -13.20 -5.76
CA ILE A 204 6.60 -13.06 -7.09
C ILE A 204 5.95 -11.68 -7.21
N PHE A 205 6.71 -10.76 -7.82
CA PHE A 205 6.26 -9.40 -8.13
C PHE A 205 6.83 -8.99 -9.51
N PRO A 206 6.19 -9.42 -10.61
CA PRO A 206 6.75 -9.35 -11.98
C PRO A 206 7.33 -8.01 -12.39
N PRO A 207 6.73 -6.84 -12.01
CA PRO A 207 7.29 -5.53 -12.36
C PRO A 207 8.69 -5.27 -11.82
N PHE A 208 9.10 -5.94 -10.71
CA PHE A 208 10.38 -5.72 -10.07
C PHE A 208 11.25 -6.96 -10.03
N GLN A 209 10.70 -8.08 -9.55
CA GLN A 209 11.47 -9.31 -9.39
C GLN A 209 10.62 -10.56 -9.53
N LEU A 210 11.29 -11.65 -9.90
CA LEU A 210 10.79 -13.01 -9.81
C LEU A 210 11.83 -13.89 -9.12
N PRO A 211 11.41 -14.84 -8.27
CA PRO A 211 12.34 -15.82 -7.71
C PRO A 211 12.91 -16.71 -8.81
N ILE A 212 14.15 -17.18 -8.60
CA ILE A 212 14.93 -17.97 -9.56
C ILE A 212 15.28 -19.31 -8.93
N TYR A 213 15.07 -20.39 -9.64
CA TYR A 213 15.50 -21.73 -9.27
C TYR A 213 16.03 -22.47 -10.48
N ASN A 214 17.23 -23.07 -10.37
CA ASN A 214 17.94 -23.69 -11.49
C ASN A 214 18.03 -22.79 -12.73
N GLY A 215 18.36 -21.52 -12.54
CA GLY A 215 18.51 -20.52 -13.61
C GLY A 215 17.18 -20.05 -14.23
N LYS A 216 16.03 -20.62 -13.85
CA LYS A 216 14.73 -20.27 -14.43
C LYS A 216 13.92 -19.39 -13.49
N LYS A 217 13.26 -18.35 -14.05
CA LYS A 217 12.38 -17.44 -13.30
C LYS A 217 11.05 -18.12 -12.99
N ILE A 218 10.67 -18.13 -11.70
CA ILE A 218 9.41 -18.69 -11.23
C ILE A 218 8.29 -17.67 -11.41
N LYS A 219 7.35 -17.98 -12.28
CA LYS A 219 6.14 -17.20 -12.54
C LYS A 219 5.02 -17.48 -11.52
N LYS A 220 4.93 -18.72 -11.05
CA LYS A 220 3.86 -19.15 -10.13
C LYS A 220 4.34 -20.29 -9.24
N SER A 221 3.89 -20.28 -7.98
CA SER A 221 4.07 -21.37 -7.04
C SER A 221 2.69 -21.85 -6.58
N LEU A 222 2.43 -23.14 -6.70
CA LEU A 222 1.19 -23.79 -6.28
C LEU A 222 1.50 -24.77 -5.15
N PHE A 223 0.69 -24.71 -4.08
CA PHE A 223 0.83 -25.61 -2.95
C PHE A 223 -0.44 -26.47 -2.81
N LYS A 224 -0.28 -27.77 -2.95
CA LYS A 224 -1.36 -28.77 -2.81
C LYS A 224 -0.76 -30.08 -2.27
N ASN A 225 -1.48 -30.76 -1.35
CA ASN A 225 -1.07 -32.04 -0.77
C ASN A 225 0.38 -32.02 -0.23
N LYS A 226 0.74 -30.95 0.51
CA LYS A 226 2.09 -30.72 1.07
C LYS A 226 3.22 -30.67 0.02
N LYS A 227 2.91 -30.53 -1.27
CA LYS A 227 3.88 -30.42 -2.38
C LYS A 227 3.79 -29.05 -3.05
N ILE A 228 4.95 -28.54 -3.49
CA ILE A 228 5.07 -27.32 -4.29
C ILE A 228 5.22 -27.73 -5.76
N ARG A 229 4.39 -27.15 -6.62
CA ARG A 229 4.56 -27.17 -8.08
C ARG A 229 4.93 -25.76 -8.54
N LEU A 230 6.03 -25.62 -9.27
CA LEU A 230 6.50 -24.37 -9.82
C LEU A 230 6.13 -24.28 -11.30
N LEU A 231 5.72 -23.07 -11.72
CA LEU A 231 5.54 -22.73 -13.13
C LEU A 231 6.55 -21.62 -13.45
N TYR A 232 7.26 -21.77 -14.53
CA TYR A 232 8.33 -20.90 -14.96
C TYR A 232 7.87 -19.97 -16.11
N LEU A 233 8.67 -18.90 -16.35
CA LEU A 233 8.57 -18.11 -17.58
C LEU A 233 9.20 -18.89 -18.71
#